data_fbd630037a0c7906bf38d15d057ad3ce
#
_entry.id   fbd630037a0c7906bf38d15d057ad3ce
#
_cell.length_a   1.000
_cell.length_b   1.000
_cell.length_c   1.000
_cell.angle_alpha   90.00
_cell.angle_beta   90.00
_cell.angle_gamma   90.00
#
_symmetry.space_group_name_H-M   'P 1'
#
loop_
_entity.id
_entity.type
_entity.pdbx_description
1 polymer ?
#
loop_
_entity_poly.entity_id
_entity_poly.type
_entity_poly.pdbx_seq_one_letter_code
_entity_poly.pdbx_strand_id
1 'polypeptide(L)'
;MKNIALLVLAMFIISCNKNNEKADAYGNFETTEITVSSESNGKIEFLNLEEGDVVEKGKTVGLIDTLQLYYTKMQLIASQKTVSSKSGNVLSQKQVLQEQLKTVKIEQTRIKNMFSENAATKRQVDEINGKVKVIEEQIKGVGTQNAPIKNEANSFSVQIEKINDQIKKCNLVNPIKGTVLTKYAEPNEVTTFGKPLYKIANLEEMNLRVYISETQLSSIKIGQQVKVKIDDFEQTKEYIGNIIWISSQAEFTPKIIQTKEERANLVYAVKIRVKNDGSLKIGMPAEIWIK
;
A
#
# COMPACT_ATOMS: atom_id res chain seq x y z
N MET A 1 -15.50 -81.86 -23.02
CA MET A 1 -14.67 -81.14 -21.97
C MET A 1 -13.58 -80.32 -22.56
N LYS A 2 -12.97 -80.64 -23.71
CA LYS A 2 -11.89 -79.82 -24.33
C LYS A 2 -12.34 -78.46 -24.84
N ASN A 3 -13.59 -78.28 -25.29
CA ASN A 3 -14.11 -77.03 -25.81
C ASN A 3 -14.55 -76.01 -24.71
N ILE A 4 -14.86 -76.51 -23.50
CA ILE A 4 -15.22 -75.68 -22.36
C ILE A 4 -13.94 -75.00 -21.76
N ALA A 5 -12.82 -75.72 -21.76
CA ALA A 5 -11.55 -75.22 -21.30
C ALA A 5 -11.01 -74.05 -22.20
N LEU A 6 -11.30 -74.12 -23.51
CA LEU A 6 -10.92 -73.08 -24.48
C LEU A 6 -11.78 -71.82 -24.29
N LEU A 7 -13.03 -71.93 -23.92
CA LEU A 7 -13.96 -70.84 -23.71
C LEU A 7 -13.65 -70.10 -22.39
N VAL A 8 -13.19 -70.80 -21.35
CA VAL A 8 -12.74 -70.17 -20.07
C VAL A 8 -11.40 -69.46 -20.24
N LEU A 9 -10.51 -70.01 -21.08
CA LEU A 9 -9.21 -69.33 -21.35
C LEU A 9 -9.38 -68.03 -22.17
N ALA A 10 -10.41 -68.01 -23.06
CA ALA A 10 -10.72 -66.79 -23.82
C ALA A 10 -11.31 -65.61 -22.95
N MET A 11 -11.94 -65.97 -21.82
CA MET A 11 -12.51 -64.94 -20.89
C MET A 11 -11.50 -64.28 -20.00
N PHE A 12 -10.27 -64.79 -19.89
CA PHE A 12 -9.17 -64.14 -19.11
C PHE A 12 -8.35 -63.14 -19.88
N ILE A 13 -8.58 -62.92 -21.18
CA ILE A 13 -7.83 -61.96 -21.99
C ILE A 13 -8.51 -60.59 -22.06
N ILE A 14 -9.68 -60.40 -21.44
CA ILE A 14 -10.27 -59.07 -21.23
C ILE A 14 -9.65 -58.48 -19.94
N SER A 15 -8.34 -58.48 -19.86
CA SER A 15 -7.60 -57.71 -18.86
C SER A 15 -7.74 -56.23 -19.22
N CYS A 16 -8.32 -55.47 -18.32
CA CYS A 16 -8.44 -54.02 -18.36
C CYS A 16 -7.15 -53.40 -18.86
N ASN A 17 -7.15 -52.98 -20.11
CA ASN A 17 -6.20 -51.98 -20.59
C ASN A 17 -6.63 -50.65 -20.00
N LYS A 18 -6.26 -50.36 -18.75
CA LYS A 18 -6.26 -48.99 -18.22
C LYS A 18 -5.26 -48.25 -19.09
N ASN A 19 -5.74 -47.54 -20.10
CA ASN A 19 -4.96 -46.51 -20.76
C ASN A 19 -4.52 -45.52 -19.68
N ASN A 20 -3.33 -45.71 -19.14
CA ASN A 20 -2.65 -44.71 -18.37
C ASN A 20 -2.22 -43.62 -19.38
N GLU A 21 -3.16 -42.73 -19.76
CA GLU A 21 -2.82 -41.53 -20.46
C GLU A 21 -1.82 -40.78 -19.55
N LYS A 22 -0.58 -40.66 -20.02
CA LYS A 22 0.43 -39.86 -19.28
C LYS A 22 0.02 -38.39 -19.31
N ALA A 23 0.15 -37.72 -18.17
CA ALA A 23 -0.03 -36.30 -18.12
C ALA A 23 0.99 -35.60 -19.01
N ASP A 24 0.57 -34.51 -19.65
CA ASP A 24 1.44 -33.71 -20.52
C ASP A 24 2.50 -32.94 -19.75
N ALA A 25 2.21 -32.49 -18.53
CA ALA A 25 3.16 -31.85 -17.63
C ALA A 25 2.74 -31.95 -16.16
N TYR A 26 3.70 -31.72 -15.30
CA TYR A 26 3.58 -31.77 -13.83
C TYR A 26 4.03 -30.45 -13.23
N GLY A 27 3.44 -30.09 -12.08
CA GLY A 27 3.84 -28.91 -11.36
C GLY A 27 3.21 -28.78 -9.98
N ASN A 28 3.40 -27.63 -9.36
CA ASN A 28 2.88 -27.37 -8.03
C ASN A 28 2.06 -26.08 -8.02
N PHE A 29 1.03 -26.04 -7.17
CA PHE A 29 0.26 -24.83 -6.92
C PHE A 29 1.08 -23.81 -6.14
N GLU A 30 1.06 -22.57 -6.63
CA GLU A 30 1.66 -21.39 -5.99
C GLU A 30 0.64 -20.26 -5.91
N THR A 31 0.89 -19.28 -5.07
CA THR A 31 0.14 -18.03 -5.02
C THR A 31 1.08 -16.86 -4.79
N THR A 32 0.61 -15.64 -5.02
CA THR A 32 1.36 -14.44 -4.65
C THR A 32 1.17 -14.16 -3.18
N GLU A 33 2.24 -14.32 -2.41
CA GLU A 33 2.27 -14.04 -0.99
C GLU A 33 2.70 -12.59 -0.74
N ILE A 34 1.98 -11.88 0.10
CA ILE A 34 2.32 -10.53 0.55
C ILE A 34 2.69 -10.58 2.02
N THR A 35 3.92 -10.19 2.32
CA THR A 35 4.35 -9.99 3.70
C THR A 35 4.00 -8.57 4.12
N VAL A 36 3.11 -8.45 5.09
CA VAL A 36 2.72 -7.17 5.69
C VAL A 36 3.69 -6.87 6.82
N SER A 37 4.42 -5.78 6.69
CA SER A 37 5.43 -5.34 7.65
C SER A 37 5.00 -4.07 8.35
N SER A 38 5.55 -3.82 9.53
CA SER A 38 5.32 -2.60 10.29
C SER A 38 5.84 -1.37 9.56
N GLU A 39 5.02 -0.32 9.47
CA GLU A 39 5.41 1.01 8.97
C GLU A 39 5.74 1.99 10.12
N SER A 40 5.75 1.52 11.37
CA SER A 40 6.01 2.32 12.56
C SER A 40 6.79 1.54 13.62
N ASN A 41 7.39 2.28 14.55
CA ASN A 41 8.05 1.71 15.72
C ASN A 41 7.13 1.85 16.93
N GLY A 42 7.07 0.82 17.76
CA GLY A 42 6.31 0.87 19.01
C GLY A 42 5.83 -0.49 19.47
N LYS A 43 5.10 -0.50 20.57
CA LYS A 43 4.46 -1.70 21.09
C LYS A 43 3.18 -2.00 20.29
N ILE A 44 2.94 -3.24 19.95
CA ILE A 44 1.70 -3.69 19.31
C ILE A 44 0.62 -3.75 20.41
N GLU A 45 -0.36 -2.86 20.35
CA GLU A 45 -1.47 -2.83 21.30
C GLU A 45 -2.44 -3.98 21.06
N PHE A 46 -2.76 -4.25 19.83
CA PHE A 46 -3.51 -5.44 19.41
C PHE A 46 -3.14 -5.84 17.98
N LEU A 47 -3.32 -7.13 17.67
CA LEU A 47 -3.18 -7.72 16.33
C LEU A 47 -4.23 -8.84 16.23
N ASN A 48 -5.42 -8.48 15.73
CA ASN A 48 -6.62 -9.33 15.73
C ASN A 48 -6.68 -10.13 14.42
N LEU A 49 -5.78 -11.08 14.29
CA LEU A 49 -5.78 -12.07 13.21
C LEU A 49 -5.04 -13.34 13.67
N GLU A 50 -5.46 -14.47 13.12
CA GLU A 50 -4.84 -15.76 13.33
C GLU A 50 -4.57 -16.43 11.97
N GLU A 51 -3.66 -17.41 11.96
CA GLU A 51 -3.37 -18.18 10.77
C GLU A 51 -4.62 -18.93 10.31
N GLY A 52 -4.96 -18.81 9.03
CA GLY A 52 -6.18 -19.34 8.44
C GLY A 52 -7.34 -18.35 8.34
N ASP A 53 -7.28 -17.21 9.03
CA ASP A 53 -8.32 -16.19 8.93
C ASP A 53 -8.43 -15.61 7.52
N VAL A 54 -9.66 -15.40 7.05
CA VAL A 54 -9.94 -14.67 5.81
C VAL A 54 -10.19 -13.20 6.17
N VAL A 55 -9.36 -12.32 5.63
CA VAL A 55 -9.38 -10.89 5.95
C VAL A 55 -9.69 -10.08 4.70
N GLU A 56 -10.65 -9.16 4.80
CA GLU A 56 -11.01 -8.25 3.72
C GLU A 56 -9.97 -7.12 3.55
N LYS A 57 -9.84 -6.62 2.31
CA LYS A 57 -9.01 -5.45 2.01
C LYS A 57 -9.50 -4.22 2.75
N GLY A 58 -8.58 -3.45 3.35
CA GLY A 58 -8.90 -2.21 4.06
C GLY A 58 -9.36 -2.40 5.50
N LYS A 59 -9.51 -3.63 5.98
CA LYS A 59 -9.83 -3.91 7.39
C LYS A 59 -8.63 -3.57 8.28
N THR A 60 -8.87 -2.82 9.35
CA THR A 60 -7.86 -2.62 10.41
C THR A 60 -7.73 -3.91 11.21
N VAL A 61 -6.54 -4.47 11.25
CA VAL A 61 -6.23 -5.75 11.91
C VAL A 61 -5.38 -5.59 13.16
N GLY A 62 -4.77 -4.40 13.35
CA GLY A 62 -3.93 -4.14 14.50
C GLY A 62 -3.66 -2.66 14.71
N LEU A 63 -3.03 -2.35 15.84
CA LEU A 63 -2.62 -1.01 16.24
C LEU A 63 -1.27 -1.07 16.95
N ILE A 64 -0.37 -0.19 16.55
CA ILE A 64 0.88 0.09 17.26
C ILE A 64 0.64 1.32 18.15
N ASP A 65 1.23 1.35 19.35
CA ASP A 65 1.09 2.46 20.30
C ASP A 65 1.38 3.81 19.66
N THR A 66 0.43 4.72 19.80
CA THR A 66 0.47 6.08 19.23
C THR A 66 0.65 7.16 20.29
N LEU A 67 0.75 6.80 21.57
CA LEU A 67 0.66 7.76 22.69
C LEU A 67 1.74 8.84 22.59
N GLN A 68 2.97 8.44 22.31
CA GLN A 68 4.08 9.38 22.18
C GLN A 68 3.94 10.33 20.97
N LEU A 69 3.43 9.80 19.85
CA LEU A 69 3.12 10.61 18.66
C LEU A 69 1.98 11.59 18.94
N TYR A 70 0.97 11.14 19.66
CA TYR A 70 -0.15 11.99 20.07
C TYR A 70 0.32 13.18 20.91
N TYR A 71 1.16 12.97 21.93
CA TYR A 71 1.70 14.05 22.75
C TYR A 71 2.58 15.01 21.92
N THR A 72 3.40 14.48 21.04
CA THR A 72 4.21 15.29 20.13
C THR A 72 3.31 16.18 19.25
N LYS A 73 2.24 15.63 18.70
CA LYS A 73 1.23 16.39 17.95
C LYS A 73 0.61 17.51 18.78
N MET A 74 0.21 17.22 20.02
CA MET A 74 -0.40 18.21 20.92
C MET A 74 0.57 19.35 21.23
N GLN A 75 1.86 19.05 21.43
CA GLN A 75 2.90 20.04 21.64
C GLN A 75 3.07 20.97 20.41
N LEU A 76 3.08 20.39 19.20
CA LEU A 76 3.15 21.18 17.95
C LEU A 76 1.93 22.07 17.75
N ILE A 77 0.72 21.59 18.06
CA ILE A 77 -0.51 22.38 18.01
C ILE A 77 -0.44 23.57 19.00
N ALA A 78 0.05 23.35 20.21
CA ALA A 78 0.23 24.41 21.20
C ALA A 78 1.24 25.46 20.71
N SER A 79 2.36 25.03 20.13
CA SER A 79 3.37 25.89 19.53
C SER A 79 2.82 26.73 18.38
N GLN A 80 2.07 26.10 17.46
CA GLN A 80 1.38 26.77 16.35
C GLN A 80 0.42 27.86 16.87
N LYS A 81 -0.37 27.55 17.90
CA LYS A 81 -1.32 28.49 18.51
C LYS A 81 -0.58 29.69 19.14
N THR A 82 0.55 29.43 19.81
CA THR A 82 1.39 30.48 20.40
C THR A 82 1.94 31.42 19.32
N VAL A 83 2.45 30.90 18.22
CA VAL A 83 2.94 31.72 17.09
C VAL A 83 1.79 32.45 16.44
N SER A 84 0.66 31.83 16.18
CA SER A 84 -0.49 32.47 15.56
C SER A 84 -1.05 33.61 16.40
N SER A 85 -0.94 33.57 17.72
CA SER A 85 -1.40 34.63 18.60
C SER A 85 -0.59 35.94 18.41
N LYS A 86 0.68 35.84 17.98
CA LYS A 86 1.51 37.03 17.67
C LYS A 86 0.90 37.88 16.54
N SER A 87 0.16 37.25 15.60
CA SER A 87 -0.53 37.95 14.52
C SER A 87 -1.62 38.91 15.05
N GLY A 88 -2.28 38.54 16.15
CA GLY A 88 -3.24 39.43 16.83
C GLY A 88 -2.60 40.68 17.37
N ASN A 89 -1.41 40.58 17.94
CA ASN A 89 -0.66 41.73 18.44
C ASN A 89 -0.25 42.71 17.32
N VAL A 90 0.20 42.14 16.18
CA VAL A 90 0.55 42.96 14.99
C VAL A 90 -0.69 43.65 14.44
N LEU A 91 -1.85 42.97 14.42
CA LEU A 91 -3.11 43.58 13.98
C LEU A 91 -3.55 44.73 14.89
N SER A 92 -3.46 44.54 16.22
CA SER A 92 -3.77 45.59 17.21
C SER A 92 -2.87 46.81 17.07
N GLN A 93 -1.54 46.62 16.91
CA GLN A 93 -0.59 47.71 16.68
C GLN A 93 -0.92 48.46 15.38
N LYS A 94 -1.22 47.74 14.30
CA LYS A 94 -1.64 48.34 13.04
C LYS A 94 -2.89 49.19 13.20
N GLN A 95 -3.88 48.71 13.94
CA GLN A 95 -5.13 49.41 14.20
C GLN A 95 -4.92 50.72 14.98
N VAL A 96 -4.06 50.71 15.99
CA VAL A 96 -3.66 51.93 16.73
C VAL A 96 -3.06 52.98 15.79
N LEU A 97 -2.10 52.57 14.92
CA LEU A 97 -1.50 53.45 13.95
C LEU A 97 -2.50 53.96 12.91
N GLN A 98 -3.48 53.20 12.52
CA GLN A 98 -4.54 53.61 11.60
C GLN A 98 -5.45 54.69 12.20
N GLU A 99 -5.81 54.58 13.49
CA GLU A 99 -6.56 55.66 14.18
C GLU A 99 -5.71 56.92 14.37
N GLN A 100 -4.40 56.78 14.65
CA GLN A 100 -3.50 57.92 14.67
C GLN A 100 -3.43 58.60 13.29
N LEU A 101 -3.29 57.81 12.21
CA LEU A 101 -3.29 58.35 10.85
C LEU A 101 -4.55 59.12 10.53
N LYS A 102 -5.71 58.61 10.92
CA LYS A 102 -7.02 59.23 10.74
C LYS A 102 -7.08 60.60 11.40
N THR A 103 -6.60 60.70 12.66
CA THR A 103 -6.55 61.96 13.39
C THR A 103 -5.61 62.99 12.72
N VAL A 104 -4.42 62.55 12.30
CA VAL A 104 -3.44 63.43 11.63
C VAL A 104 -3.93 63.87 10.23
N LYS A 105 -4.67 63.02 9.52
CA LYS A 105 -5.30 63.40 8.21
C LYS A 105 -6.41 64.44 8.36
N ILE A 106 -7.16 64.45 9.46
CA ILE A 106 -8.13 65.50 9.75
C ILE A 106 -7.39 66.85 9.96
N GLU A 107 -6.30 66.85 10.76
CA GLU A 107 -5.49 68.02 10.97
C GLU A 107 -4.77 68.49 9.69
N GLN A 108 -4.31 67.53 8.85
CA GLN A 108 -3.75 67.87 7.54
C GLN A 108 -4.75 68.63 6.66
N THR A 109 -6.00 68.19 6.63
CA THR A 109 -7.06 68.85 5.87
C THR A 109 -7.30 70.25 6.38
N ARG A 110 -7.35 70.42 7.71
CA ARG A 110 -7.52 71.71 8.34
C ARG A 110 -6.42 72.69 8.00
N ILE A 111 -5.14 72.29 8.14
CA ILE A 111 -3.98 73.10 7.80
C ILE A 111 -3.94 73.49 6.31
N LYS A 112 -4.28 72.54 5.42
CA LYS A 112 -4.37 72.83 3.98
C LYS A 112 -5.50 73.82 3.64
N ASN A 113 -6.60 73.81 4.31
CA ASN A 113 -7.68 74.76 4.12
C ASN A 113 -7.26 76.14 4.62
N MET A 114 -6.60 76.22 5.80
CA MET A 114 -6.03 77.46 6.33
C MET A 114 -4.92 78.05 5.41
N PHE A 115 -4.11 77.16 4.78
CA PHE A 115 -3.11 77.60 3.82
C PHE A 115 -3.71 78.20 2.55
N SER A 116 -4.82 77.64 2.04
CA SER A 116 -5.55 78.20 0.90
C SER A 116 -6.18 79.57 1.18
N GLU A 117 -6.46 79.86 2.47
CA GLU A 117 -6.98 81.15 2.97
C GLU A 117 -5.87 82.12 3.45
N ASN A 118 -4.58 81.78 3.17
CA ASN A 118 -3.38 82.52 3.64
C ASN A 118 -3.26 82.62 5.19
N ALA A 119 -3.90 81.72 5.93
CA ALA A 119 -3.89 81.66 7.40
C ALA A 119 -2.92 80.63 7.97
N ALA A 120 -2.16 79.92 7.12
CA ALA A 120 -1.07 79.01 7.52
C ALA A 120 0.14 79.16 6.62
N THR A 121 1.33 78.80 7.12
CA THR A 121 2.59 78.82 6.40
C THR A 121 2.87 77.54 5.62
N LYS A 122 3.66 77.62 4.54
CA LYS A 122 4.11 76.48 3.78
C LYS A 122 4.86 75.48 4.68
N ARG A 123 5.66 75.94 5.64
CA ARG A 123 6.34 75.09 6.62
C ARG A 123 5.37 74.19 7.41
N GLN A 124 4.25 74.77 7.87
CA GLN A 124 3.22 73.97 8.59
C GLN A 124 2.59 72.93 7.71
N VAL A 125 2.34 73.19 6.41
CA VAL A 125 1.85 72.19 5.45
C VAL A 125 2.90 71.11 5.23
N ASP A 126 4.18 71.45 5.10
CA ASP A 126 5.26 70.50 4.91
C ASP A 126 5.44 69.59 6.15
N GLU A 127 5.37 70.17 7.37
CA GLU A 127 5.45 69.44 8.64
C GLU A 127 4.28 68.39 8.78
N ILE A 128 3.05 68.79 8.50
CA ILE A 128 1.92 67.86 8.62
C ILE A 128 1.95 66.77 7.56
N ASN A 129 2.37 67.09 6.33
CA ASN A 129 2.59 66.09 5.28
C ASN A 129 3.64 65.08 5.68
N GLY A 130 4.74 65.52 6.30
CA GLY A 130 5.77 64.67 6.84
C GLY A 130 5.26 63.70 7.92
N LYS A 131 4.43 64.22 8.86
CA LYS A 131 3.80 63.37 9.91
C LYS A 131 2.91 62.30 9.31
N VAL A 132 2.07 62.63 8.32
CA VAL A 132 1.20 61.64 7.62
C VAL A 132 2.07 60.55 6.99
N LYS A 133 3.13 60.92 6.26
CA LYS A 133 4.03 59.97 5.59
C LYS A 133 4.74 59.03 6.58
N VAL A 134 5.19 59.57 7.71
CA VAL A 134 5.84 58.76 8.76
C VAL A 134 4.89 57.68 9.29
N ILE A 135 3.64 58.02 9.61
CA ILE A 135 2.68 57.06 10.14
C ILE A 135 2.30 56.04 9.05
N GLU A 136 2.14 56.45 7.78
CA GLU A 136 1.87 55.53 6.68
C GLU A 136 2.99 54.48 6.52
N GLU A 137 4.27 54.91 6.61
CA GLU A 137 5.41 53.98 6.55
C GLU A 137 5.48 53.09 7.81
N GLN A 138 5.11 53.59 9.00
CA GLN A 138 5.00 52.77 10.21
C GLN A 138 3.92 51.66 10.06
N ILE A 139 2.75 52.02 9.53
CA ILE A 139 1.67 51.04 9.25
C ILE A 139 2.17 49.94 8.31
N LYS A 140 2.88 50.32 7.26
CA LYS A 140 3.47 49.38 6.30
C LYS A 140 4.51 48.48 6.98
N GLY A 141 5.43 49.06 7.78
CA GLY A 141 6.45 48.32 8.51
C GLY A 141 5.85 47.30 9.49
N VAL A 142 4.82 47.69 10.25
CA VAL A 142 4.11 46.76 11.14
C VAL A 142 3.41 45.68 10.33
N GLY A 143 2.80 46.02 9.18
CA GLY A 143 2.12 45.05 8.31
C GLY A 143 3.04 43.95 7.79
N THR A 144 4.32 44.23 7.54
CA THR A 144 5.29 43.24 7.06
C THR A 144 5.63 42.17 8.11
N GLN A 145 5.39 42.42 9.39
CA GLN A 145 5.67 41.47 10.48
C GLN A 145 4.72 40.25 10.46
N ASN A 146 3.59 40.32 9.78
CA ASN A 146 2.64 39.21 9.70
C ASN A 146 3.14 38.07 8.79
N ALA A 147 3.92 38.35 7.75
CA ALA A 147 4.37 37.34 6.82
C ALA A 147 5.29 36.27 7.49
N PRO A 148 6.32 36.64 8.26
CA PRO A 148 7.12 35.68 9.03
C PRO A 148 6.30 34.86 10.01
N ILE A 149 5.36 35.48 10.75
CA ILE A 149 4.49 34.78 11.70
C ILE A 149 3.64 33.71 10.99
N LYS A 150 3.04 34.08 9.85
CA LYS A 150 2.26 33.13 9.04
C LYS A 150 3.11 32.00 8.50
N ASN A 151 4.34 32.29 8.06
CA ASN A 151 5.25 31.26 7.55
C ASN A 151 5.68 30.30 8.67
N GLU A 152 5.97 30.81 9.87
CA GLU A 152 6.28 30.00 11.04
C GLU A 152 5.09 29.12 11.46
N ALA A 153 3.86 29.66 11.48
CA ALA A 153 2.64 28.90 11.75
C ALA A 153 2.39 27.79 10.70
N ASN A 154 2.65 28.09 9.42
CA ASN A 154 2.55 27.10 8.36
C ASN A 154 3.61 25.98 8.51
N SER A 155 4.81 26.28 8.97
CA SER A 155 5.84 25.27 9.26
C SER A 155 5.35 24.28 10.33
N PHE A 156 4.69 24.75 11.39
CA PHE A 156 4.05 23.86 12.37
C PHE A 156 2.92 23.04 11.75
N SER A 157 2.11 23.60 10.84
CA SER A 157 1.07 22.82 10.12
C SER A 157 1.67 21.62 9.40
N VAL A 158 2.78 21.83 8.68
CA VAL A 158 3.47 20.73 7.97
C VAL A 158 4.02 19.68 8.94
N GLN A 159 4.56 20.11 10.08
CA GLN A 159 5.03 19.17 11.11
C GLN A 159 3.88 18.35 11.71
N ILE A 160 2.72 18.96 11.96
CA ILE A 160 1.52 18.29 12.44
C ILE A 160 1.04 17.26 11.43
N GLU A 161 1.03 17.59 10.13
CA GLU A 161 0.68 16.66 9.06
C GLU A 161 1.63 15.47 9.00
N LYS A 162 2.92 15.68 9.19
CA LYS A 162 3.93 14.62 9.28
C LYS A 162 3.62 13.66 10.44
N ILE A 163 3.27 14.18 11.63
CA ILE A 163 2.90 13.35 12.78
C ILE A 163 1.57 12.62 12.52
N ASN A 164 0.60 13.25 11.86
CA ASN A 164 -0.66 12.61 11.48
C ASN A 164 -0.40 11.39 10.55
N ASP A 165 0.50 11.52 9.59
CA ASP A 165 0.89 10.40 8.71
C ASP A 165 1.55 9.26 9.53
N GLN A 166 2.43 9.59 10.48
CA GLN A 166 3.03 8.60 11.38
C GLN A 166 1.98 7.88 12.23
N ILE A 167 1.01 8.62 12.79
CA ILE A 167 -0.11 8.03 13.57
C ILE A 167 -0.96 7.12 12.67
N LYS A 168 -1.22 7.54 11.42
CA LYS A 168 -1.95 6.72 10.46
C LYS A 168 -1.24 5.40 10.17
N LYS A 169 0.09 5.41 10.05
CA LYS A 169 0.93 4.22 9.83
C LYS A 169 1.00 3.28 11.02
N CYS A 170 0.61 3.72 12.22
CA CYS A 170 0.45 2.85 13.37
C CYS A 170 -0.80 1.95 13.25
N ASN A 171 -1.78 2.31 12.44
CA ASN A 171 -2.93 1.45 12.16
C ASN A 171 -2.54 0.41 11.11
N LEU A 172 -2.58 -0.85 11.50
CA LEU A 172 -2.26 -1.97 10.62
C LEU A 172 -3.50 -2.30 9.78
N VAL A 173 -3.46 -1.89 8.52
CA VAL A 173 -4.57 -2.07 7.57
C VAL A 173 -4.21 -3.17 6.57
N ASN A 174 -5.09 -4.15 6.42
CA ASN A 174 -4.88 -5.26 5.51
C ASN A 174 -4.90 -4.79 4.03
N PRO A 175 -3.83 -5.05 3.23
CA PRO A 175 -3.69 -4.49 1.89
C PRO A 175 -4.51 -5.19 0.81
N ILE A 176 -4.85 -6.47 1.00
CA ILE A 176 -5.60 -7.29 0.03
C ILE A 176 -6.65 -8.14 0.73
N LYS A 177 -7.68 -8.57 0.01
CA LYS A 177 -8.52 -9.68 0.47
C LYS A 177 -7.73 -10.98 0.35
N GLY A 178 -7.68 -11.78 1.43
CA GLY A 178 -6.95 -13.05 1.39
C GLY A 178 -6.99 -13.79 2.73
N THR A 179 -6.28 -14.91 2.74
CA THR A 179 -6.10 -15.75 3.93
C THR A 179 -4.74 -15.49 4.56
N VAL A 180 -4.70 -15.33 5.86
CA VAL A 180 -3.46 -15.22 6.65
C VAL A 180 -2.74 -16.56 6.61
N LEU A 181 -1.52 -16.57 6.08
CA LEU A 181 -0.71 -17.78 5.96
C LEU A 181 0.18 -18.00 7.17
N THR A 182 0.76 -16.90 7.69
CA THR A 182 1.69 -16.95 8.82
C THR A 182 1.58 -15.65 9.61
N LYS A 183 1.56 -15.76 10.92
CA LYS A 183 1.62 -14.65 11.87
C LYS A 183 3.02 -14.60 12.48
N TYR A 184 3.71 -13.46 12.38
CA TYR A 184 5.10 -13.29 12.83
C TYR A 184 5.23 -12.47 14.11
N ALA A 185 4.16 -11.83 14.56
CA ALA A 185 4.17 -10.94 15.72
C ALA A 185 2.92 -11.12 16.56
N GLU A 186 3.06 -10.88 17.87
CA GLU A 186 1.97 -10.99 18.84
C GLU A 186 1.68 -9.65 19.51
N PRO A 187 0.44 -9.46 20.01
CA PRO A 187 0.11 -8.34 20.89
C PRO A 187 1.11 -8.22 22.05
N ASN A 188 1.41 -7.00 22.46
CA ASN A 188 2.39 -6.64 23.47
C ASN A 188 3.88 -6.78 23.08
N GLU A 189 4.21 -7.32 21.90
CA GLU A 189 5.57 -7.24 21.38
C GLU A 189 5.92 -5.83 20.92
N VAL A 190 7.21 -5.51 20.94
CA VAL A 190 7.75 -4.29 20.34
C VAL A 190 8.13 -4.58 18.89
N THR A 191 7.61 -3.77 17.98
CA THR A 191 7.94 -3.82 16.56
C THR A 191 8.76 -2.62 16.11
N THR A 192 9.44 -2.77 14.99
CA THR A 192 10.22 -1.70 14.34
C THR A 192 9.85 -1.61 12.88
N PHE A 193 10.14 -0.46 12.26
CA PHE A 193 9.91 -0.26 10.83
C PHE A 193 10.52 -1.38 9.99
N GLY A 194 9.72 -1.96 9.09
CA GLY A 194 10.12 -3.07 8.22
C GLY A 194 10.03 -4.47 8.83
N LYS A 195 9.79 -4.62 10.16
CA LYS A 195 9.62 -5.95 10.77
C LYS A 195 8.34 -6.61 10.25
N PRO A 196 8.41 -7.85 9.71
CA PRO A 196 7.24 -8.61 9.28
C PRO A 196 6.25 -8.81 10.45
N LEU A 197 4.97 -8.62 10.18
CA LEU A 197 3.88 -8.83 11.15
C LEU A 197 3.06 -10.07 10.80
N TYR A 198 2.70 -10.23 9.53
CA TYR A 198 2.00 -11.41 9.04
C TYR A 198 2.18 -11.55 7.52
N LYS A 199 1.87 -12.73 7.01
CA LYS A 199 1.86 -13.04 5.59
C LYS A 199 0.43 -13.38 5.15
N ILE A 200 -0.01 -12.83 4.03
CA ILE A 200 -1.35 -13.02 3.48
C ILE A 200 -1.28 -13.34 1.99
N ALA A 201 -2.21 -14.18 1.52
CA ALA A 201 -2.35 -14.47 0.10
C ALA A 201 -3.83 -14.62 -0.29
N ASN A 202 -4.15 -14.31 -1.53
CA ASN A 202 -5.45 -14.67 -2.09
C ASN A 202 -5.41 -16.14 -2.50
N LEU A 203 -6.21 -16.96 -1.82
CA LEU A 203 -6.34 -18.40 -2.11
C LEU A 203 -7.58 -18.73 -2.95
N GLU A 204 -8.41 -17.76 -3.33
CA GLU A 204 -9.59 -17.98 -4.19
C GLU A 204 -9.19 -18.40 -5.63
N GLU A 205 -8.04 -17.89 -6.07
CA GLU A 205 -7.40 -18.26 -7.34
C GLU A 205 -5.95 -18.67 -7.09
N MET A 206 -5.58 -19.84 -7.57
CA MET A 206 -4.23 -20.39 -7.46
C MET A 206 -3.55 -20.44 -8.81
N ASN A 207 -2.25 -20.28 -8.84
CA ASN A 207 -1.45 -20.50 -10.04
C ASN A 207 -0.78 -21.87 -9.95
N LEU A 208 -1.06 -22.74 -10.92
CA LEU A 208 -0.31 -23.97 -11.08
C LEU A 208 0.90 -23.68 -11.98
N ARG A 209 2.11 -23.83 -11.46
CA ARG A 209 3.35 -23.71 -12.22
C ARG A 209 3.76 -25.10 -12.67
N VAL A 210 3.68 -25.35 -13.97
CA VAL A 210 4.09 -26.60 -14.62
C VAL A 210 5.27 -26.37 -15.54
N TYR A 211 5.94 -27.46 -15.90
CA TYR A 211 7.10 -27.44 -16.78
C TYR A 211 6.83 -28.31 -18.01
N ILE A 212 6.97 -27.74 -19.20
CA ILE A 212 6.76 -28.40 -20.48
C ILE A 212 8.05 -28.45 -21.29
N SER A 213 8.15 -29.43 -22.18
CA SER A 213 9.27 -29.56 -23.11
C SER A 213 9.16 -28.57 -24.27
N GLU A 214 10.28 -28.32 -24.98
CA GLU A 214 10.30 -27.51 -26.20
C GLU A 214 9.32 -28.02 -27.26
N THR A 215 9.20 -29.34 -27.41
CA THR A 215 8.28 -29.96 -28.39
C THR A 215 6.81 -29.68 -28.10
N GLN A 216 6.44 -29.52 -26.83
CA GLN A 216 5.06 -29.21 -26.41
C GLN A 216 4.76 -27.71 -26.51
N LEU A 217 5.79 -26.85 -26.55
CA LEU A 217 5.60 -25.40 -26.54
C LEU A 217 4.76 -24.89 -27.73
N SER A 218 4.89 -25.53 -28.90
CA SER A 218 4.13 -25.20 -30.10
C SER A 218 2.63 -25.50 -29.99
N SER A 219 2.24 -26.39 -29.06
CA SER A 219 0.85 -26.83 -28.86
C SER A 219 0.06 -25.99 -27.87
N ILE A 220 0.69 -25.02 -27.19
CA ILE A 220 0.05 -24.20 -26.17
C ILE A 220 0.02 -22.73 -26.54
N LYS A 221 -1.00 -22.03 -26.02
CA LYS A 221 -1.18 -20.58 -26.20
C LYS A 221 -1.68 -19.94 -24.92
N ILE A 222 -1.30 -18.69 -24.70
CA ILE A 222 -1.89 -17.89 -23.61
C ILE A 222 -3.39 -17.76 -23.84
N GLY A 223 -4.18 -17.94 -22.77
CA GLY A 223 -5.65 -17.98 -22.81
C GLY A 223 -6.25 -19.36 -23.09
N GLN A 224 -5.44 -20.36 -23.46
CA GLN A 224 -5.92 -21.72 -23.67
C GLN A 224 -6.38 -22.37 -22.35
N GLN A 225 -7.51 -23.10 -22.41
CA GLN A 225 -7.98 -23.91 -21.32
C GLN A 225 -7.27 -25.28 -21.31
N VAL A 226 -6.93 -25.72 -20.11
CA VAL A 226 -6.33 -27.03 -19.87
C VAL A 226 -7.06 -27.74 -18.73
N LYS A 227 -7.07 -29.05 -18.75
CA LYS A 227 -7.53 -29.85 -17.62
C LYS A 227 -6.41 -30.00 -16.61
N VAL A 228 -6.72 -29.74 -15.35
CA VAL A 228 -5.80 -29.91 -14.21
C VAL A 228 -6.35 -30.99 -13.32
N LYS A 229 -5.54 -31.96 -12.99
CA LYS A 229 -5.90 -33.06 -12.09
C LYS A 229 -5.01 -33.05 -10.85
N ILE A 230 -5.64 -33.30 -9.72
CA ILE A 230 -4.96 -33.55 -8.44
C ILE A 230 -5.36 -34.95 -7.93
N ASP A 231 -4.44 -35.57 -7.22
CA ASP A 231 -4.75 -36.83 -6.52
C ASP A 231 -5.52 -36.51 -5.23
N ASP A 232 -6.74 -37.06 -5.13
CA ASP A 232 -7.60 -36.95 -3.94
C ASP A 232 -7.92 -38.36 -3.48
N PHE A 233 -7.31 -38.79 -2.41
CA PHE A 233 -7.30 -40.05 -1.67
C PHE A 233 -7.76 -41.34 -2.43
N GLU A 234 -8.92 -41.34 -3.08
CA GLU A 234 -9.43 -42.47 -3.87
C GLU A 234 -9.85 -42.09 -5.30
N GLN A 235 -9.90 -40.78 -5.60
CA GLN A 235 -10.38 -40.30 -6.89
C GLN A 235 -9.52 -39.14 -7.36
N THR A 236 -9.35 -39.01 -8.67
CA THR A 236 -8.71 -37.84 -9.26
C THR A 236 -9.72 -36.69 -9.37
N LYS A 237 -9.48 -35.57 -8.77
CA LYS A 237 -10.31 -34.35 -8.89
C LYS A 237 -9.84 -33.52 -10.07
N GLU A 238 -10.78 -33.17 -10.96
CA GLU A 238 -10.48 -32.36 -12.15
C GLU A 238 -10.89 -30.90 -11.94
N TYR A 239 -10.02 -29.98 -12.41
CA TYR A 239 -10.27 -28.55 -12.50
C TYR A 239 -10.02 -28.08 -13.92
N ILE A 240 -10.63 -26.95 -14.27
CA ILE A 240 -10.32 -26.24 -15.51
C ILE A 240 -9.39 -25.07 -15.15
N GLY A 241 -8.25 -25.03 -15.82
CA GLY A 241 -7.29 -23.93 -15.70
C GLY A 241 -7.12 -23.18 -17.00
N ASN A 242 -6.71 -21.92 -16.92
CA ASN A 242 -6.39 -21.09 -18.06
C ASN A 242 -4.89 -20.76 -18.06
N ILE A 243 -4.19 -20.98 -19.17
CA ILE A 243 -2.78 -20.58 -19.34
C ILE A 243 -2.71 -19.06 -19.34
N ILE A 244 -2.01 -18.49 -18.34
CA ILE A 244 -1.87 -17.04 -18.18
C ILE A 244 -0.48 -16.51 -18.53
N TRP A 245 0.51 -17.40 -18.51
CA TRP A 245 1.89 -17.03 -18.81
C TRP A 245 2.71 -18.22 -19.25
N ILE A 246 3.64 -17.99 -20.17
CA ILE A 246 4.62 -18.95 -20.68
C ILE A 246 5.98 -18.28 -20.59
N SER A 247 6.96 -18.98 -20.00
CA SER A 247 8.33 -18.45 -19.89
C SER A 247 8.95 -18.22 -21.27
N SER A 248 9.61 -17.07 -21.44
CA SER A 248 10.42 -16.79 -22.65
C SER A 248 11.83 -17.37 -22.58
N GLN A 249 12.20 -17.93 -21.41
CA GLN A 249 13.52 -18.53 -21.18
C GLN A 249 13.34 -19.97 -20.72
N ALA A 250 14.21 -20.85 -21.23
CA ALA A 250 14.27 -22.21 -20.75
C ALA A 250 14.87 -22.27 -19.34
N GLU A 251 14.33 -23.12 -18.50
CA GLU A 251 14.81 -23.40 -17.15
C GLU A 251 15.31 -24.85 -17.11
N PHE A 252 16.21 -25.15 -16.20
CA PHE A 252 16.55 -26.55 -15.91
C PHE A 252 15.44 -27.17 -15.05
N THR A 253 15.12 -28.45 -15.29
CA THR A 253 14.15 -29.14 -14.44
C THR A 253 14.56 -29.07 -12.97
N PRO A 254 13.63 -28.71 -12.04
CA PRO A 254 13.97 -28.57 -10.62
C PRO A 254 14.28 -29.88 -9.89
N LYS A 255 14.42 -31.00 -10.61
CA LYS A 255 14.80 -32.29 -10.02
C LYS A 255 16.30 -32.40 -9.75
N ILE A 256 16.66 -32.92 -8.58
CA ILE A 256 18.02 -33.35 -8.27
C ILE A 256 18.38 -34.51 -9.22
N ILE A 257 19.34 -34.27 -10.09
CA ILE A 257 19.74 -35.17 -11.17
C ILE A 257 20.46 -36.38 -10.56
N GLN A 258 19.90 -37.58 -10.74
CA GLN A 258 20.48 -38.83 -10.25
C GLN A 258 21.18 -39.66 -11.33
N THR A 259 20.97 -39.42 -12.63
CA THR A 259 21.59 -40.18 -13.70
C THR A 259 22.21 -39.32 -14.83
N LYS A 260 23.16 -39.86 -15.57
CA LYS A 260 23.83 -39.19 -16.70
C LYS A 260 22.90 -38.86 -17.88
N GLU A 261 21.80 -39.61 -18.04
CA GLU A 261 20.86 -39.52 -19.13
C GLU A 261 19.77 -38.45 -18.92
N GLU A 262 19.56 -38.02 -17.65
CA GLU A 262 18.63 -36.95 -17.28
C GLU A 262 19.26 -35.54 -17.28
N ARG A 263 20.50 -35.44 -17.72
CA ARG A 263 21.23 -34.17 -17.80
C ARG A 263 20.77 -33.33 -18.98
N ALA A 264 19.88 -32.40 -18.76
CA ALA A 264 19.63 -31.32 -19.70
C ALA A 264 18.37 -31.41 -20.60
N ASN A 265 17.27 -31.83 -20.05
CA ASN A 265 16.02 -31.44 -20.68
C ASN A 265 15.68 -30.01 -20.24
N LEU A 266 15.95 -29.06 -21.12
CA LEU A 266 15.47 -27.70 -20.99
C LEU A 266 13.94 -27.72 -21.03
N VAL A 267 13.33 -27.06 -20.08
CA VAL A 267 11.88 -26.98 -19.94
C VAL A 267 11.44 -25.52 -19.86
N TYR A 268 10.22 -25.26 -20.23
CA TYR A 268 9.63 -23.92 -20.12
C TYR A 268 8.58 -23.93 -19.02
N ALA A 269 8.68 -22.98 -18.11
CA ALA A 269 7.68 -22.80 -17.07
C ALA A 269 6.41 -22.19 -17.67
N VAL A 270 5.26 -22.74 -17.29
CA VAL A 270 3.93 -22.28 -17.68
C VAL A 270 3.10 -22.05 -16.43
N LYS A 271 2.44 -20.89 -16.31
CA LYS A 271 1.50 -20.61 -15.23
C LYS A 271 0.08 -20.74 -15.71
N ILE A 272 -0.67 -21.53 -14.99
CA ILE A 272 -2.06 -21.84 -15.25
C ILE A 272 -2.88 -21.37 -14.05
N ARG A 273 -3.83 -20.47 -14.29
CA ARG A 273 -4.74 -19.98 -13.26
C ARG A 273 -5.88 -20.97 -13.08
N VAL A 274 -6.10 -21.37 -11.84
CA VAL A 274 -7.13 -22.33 -11.45
C VAL A 274 -7.96 -21.72 -10.32
N LYS A 275 -9.28 -21.78 -10.44
CA LYS A 275 -10.19 -21.36 -9.37
C LYS A 275 -10.16 -22.39 -8.26
N ASN A 276 -9.94 -21.96 -7.03
CA ASN A 276 -9.87 -22.82 -5.85
C ASN A 276 -11.25 -22.92 -5.18
N ASP A 277 -11.67 -24.11 -4.88
CA ASP A 277 -12.88 -24.41 -4.09
C ASP A 277 -12.57 -24.64 -2.59
N GLY A 278 -11.32 -24.36 -2.17
CA GLY A 278 -10.82 -24.59 -0.82
C GLY A 278 -9.96 -25.86 -0.68
N SER A 279 -10.00 -26.76 -1.67
CA SER A 279 -9.22 -27.99 -1.65
C SER A 279 -7.75 -27.78 -2.06
N LEU A 280 -7.48 -26.83 -2.95
CA LEU A 280 -6.12 -26.56 -3.43
C LEU A 280 -5.29 -25.87 -2.34
N LYS A 281 -4.06 -26.35 -2.16
CA LYS A 281 -3.10 -25.81 -1.18
C LYS A 281 -1.80 -25.40 -1.88
N ILE A 282 -1.09 -24.43 -1.31
CA ILE A 282 0.24 -24.02 -1.77
C ILE A 282 1.20 -25.20 -1.68
N GLY A 283 1.97 -25.45 -2.75
CA GLY A 283 2.89 -26.59 -2.85
C GLY A 283 2.25 -27.91 -3.26
N MET A 284 0.91 -27.97 -3.34
CA MET A 284 0.21 -29.19 -3.76
C MET A 284 0.60 -29.56 -5.19
N PRO A 285 0.99 -30.84 -5.47
CA PRO A 285 1.30 -31.27 -6.82
C PRO A 285 0.04 -31.42 -7.66
N ALA A 286 0.17 -31.18 -8.96
CA ALA A 286 -0.88 -31.39 -9.93
C ALA A 286 -0.32 -31.76 -11.30
N GLU A 287 -1.18 -32.35 -12.09
CA GLU A 287 -0.92 -32.79 -13.45
C GLU A 287 -1.81 -32.02 -14.44
N ILE A 288 -1.34 -31.82 -15.66
CA ILE A 288 -2.14 -31.19 -16.72
C ILE A 288 -2.28 -32.08 -17.96
N TRP A 289 -3.40 -31.88 -18.65
CA TRP A 289 -3.68 -32.42 -19.99
C TRP A 289 -4.00 -31.25 -20.92
N ILE A 290 -3.19 -31.15 -21.97
CA ILE A 290 -3.31 -30.18 -23.04
C ILE A 290 -4.14 -30.81 -24.15
N LYS A 291 -5.33 -30.29 -24.37
CA LYS A 291 -6.17 -30.75 -25.51
C LYS A 291 -5.91 -29.92 -26.74
#